data_0cca4b3ad5c353d34366b3de7af68dcb
#
_entry.id   0cca4b3ad5c353d34366b3de7af68dcb
#
_cell.length_a   1.000
_cell.length_b   1.000
_cell.length_c   1.000
_cell.angle_alpha   90.00
_cell.angle_beta   90.00
_cell.angle_gamma   90.00
#
_symmetry.space_group_name_H-M   'P 1'
#
loop_
_entity.id
_entity.type
_entity.pdbx_description
1 polymer ?
#
loop_
_entity_poly.entity_id
_entity_poly.type
_entity_poly.pdbx_seq_one_letter_code
_entity_poly.pdbx_strand_id
1 'polypeptide(L)'
;MASLFRRRSSTVPPLVPIPPIADLPPAKLQASAKYLGTLTVPAEGGAGERVVGHSLAAKSQARLSLSTEALDVVRIAGSFRIRTEALRGARSAERFAGKPVPDLLLVRWEHDGLPWETGFRLDAARSVRDAAKAQLGQGKAVVRPDVATWVRTISKLARGNG
;
A
#
# COMPACT_ATOMS: atom_id res chain seq x y z
N MET A 1 -11.58 30.35 13.75
CA MET A 1 -11.63 29.22 13.00
C MET A 1 -10.88 28.02 13.50
N ALA A 2 -10.45 28.06 14.74
CA ALA A 2 -9.80 26.88 15.34
C ALA A 2 -10.67 25.64 15.26
N SER A 3 -11.98 25.79 15.31
CA SER A 3 -12.90 24.68 15.25
C SER A 3 -12.81 23.90 13.94
N LEU A 4 -12.37 24.55 12.86
CA LEU A 4 -12.23 23.87 11.57
C LEU A 4 -11.11 22.85 11.58
N PHE A 5 -10.03 23.13 12.31
CA PHE A 5 -8.91 22.21 12.36
C PHE A 5 -9.27 20.92 13.05
N ARG A 6 -10.01 21.02 14.15
CA ARG A 6 -10.42 19.85 14.90
C ARG A 6 -11.30 18.94 14.05
N ARG A 7 -12.23 19.52 13.32
CA ARG A 7 -13.13 18.72 12.51
C ARG A 7 -12.42 17.99 11.39
N ARG A 8 -11.41 18.62 10.78
CA ARG A 8 -10.70 17.97 9.70
C ARG A 8 -9.95 16.72 10.15
N SER A 9 -9.39 16.76 11.37
CA SER A 9 -8.64 15.62 11.84
C SER A 9 -9.52 14.42 12.15
N SER A 10 -10.80 14.63 12.36
CA SER A 10 -11.71 13.55 12.71
C SER A 10 -12.58 13.08 11.55
N THR A 11 -12.43 13.68 10.36
CA THR A 11 -13.34 13.40 9.26
C THR A 11 -12.60 12.82 8.04
N VAL A 12 -11.90 11.71 8.26
CA VAL A 12 -11.31 11.00 7.13
C VAL A 12 -12.44 10.36 6.34
N PRO A 13 -12.55 10.64 5.02
CA PRO A 13 -13.61 10.03 4.22
C PRO A 13 -13.53 8.52 4.23
N PRO A 14 -14.65 7.82 4.05
CA PRO A 14 -14.64 6.36 4.02
C PRO A 14 -13.71 5.83 2.94
N LEU A 15 -13.00 4.75 3.28
CA LEU A 15 -12.14 4.07 2.33
C LEU A 15 -12.98 3.19 1.42
N VAL A 16 -12.45 2.92 0.22
CA VAL A 16 -13.13 2.05 -0.74
C VAL A 16 -13.03 0.61 -0.26
N PRO A 17 -14.14 -0.12 -0.15
CA PRO A 17 -14.08 -1.51 0.28
C PRO A 17 -13.60 -2.42 -0.84
N ILE A 18 -13.03 -3.57 -0.46
CA ILE A 18 -12.64 -4.60 -1.40
C ILE A 18 -13.88 -5.41 -1.77
N PRO A 19 -14.17 -5.63 -3.06
CA PRO A 19 -15.32 -6.44 -3.46
C PRO A 19 -15.18 -7.90 -3.06
N PRO A 20 -16.26 -8.69 -3.12
CA PRO A 20 -16.16 -10.13 -2.89
C PRO A 20 -15.14 -10.79 -3.80
N ILE A 21 -14.54 -11.87 -3.31
CA ILE A 21 -13.47 -12.57 -4.04
C ILE A 21 -13.92 -12.94 -5.45
N ALA A 22 -15.18 -13.36 -5.61
CA ALA A 22 -15.70 -13.77 -6.91
C ALA A 22 -15.66 -12.66 -7.96
N ASP A 23 -15.64 -11.40 -7.51
CA ASP A 23 -15.66 -10.24 -8.42
C ASP A 23 -14.28 -9.61 -8.61
N LEU A 24 -13.23 -10.24 -8.07
CA LEU A 24 -11.89 -9.66 -8.17
C LEU A 24 -11.25 -10.09 -9.49
N PRO A 25 -10.59 -9.16 -10.20
CA PRO A 25 -9.82 -9.52 -11.38
C PRO A 25 -8.57 -10.28 -10.98
N PRO A 26 -7.93 -10.97 -11.95
CA PRO A 26 -6.68 -11.66 -11.65
C PRO A 26 -5.62 -10.70 -11.17
N ALA A 27 -4.86 -11.11 -10.16
CA ALA A 27 -3.79 -10.29 -9.61
C ALA A 27 -2.57 -10.34 -10.53
N LYS A 28 -1.97 -9.17 -10.74
CA LYS A 28 -0.69 -9.06 -11.43
C LYS A 28 0.45 -9.33 -10.47
N LEU A 29 0.35 -8.85 -9.24
CA LEU A 29 1.34 -9.01 -8.20
C LEU A 29 0.65 -9.26 -6.88
N GLN A 30 1.24 -10.12 -6.07
CA GLN A 30 0.78 -10.36 -4.70
C GLN A 30 1.98 -10.46 -3.78
N ALA A 31 1.85 -9.99 -2.55
CA ALA A 31 2.90 -10.08 -1.56
C ALA A 31 2.34 -9.98 -0.17
N SER A 32 3.04 -10.61 0.77
CA SER A 32 2.84 -10.33 2.19
C SER A 32 3.72 -9.16 2.57
N ALA A 33 3.22 -8.32 3.46
CA ALA A 33 3.93 -7.12 3.85
C ALA A 33 3.48 -6.68 5.23
N LYS A 34 4.24 -5.77 5.81
CA LYS A 34 3.80 -5.07 7.00
C LYS A 34 3.31 -3.69 6.59
N TYR A 35 2.06 -3.40 6.92
CA TYR A 35 1.52 -2.06 6.73
C TYR A 35 2.08 -1.16 7.82
N LEU A 36 2.72 -0.06 7.41
CA LEU A 36 3.43 0.81 8.35
C LEU A 36 2.66 2.07 8.71
N GLY A 37 1.71 2.45 7.87
CA GLY A 37 0.94 3.66 8.08
C GLY A 37 0.78 4.45 6.80
N THR A 38 0.02 5.53 6.90
CA THR A 38 -0.24 6.43 5.79
C THR A 38 0.05 7.85 6.24
N LEU A 39 0.76 8.60 5.41
CA LEU A 39 1.14 9.98 5.69
C LEU A 39 0.51 10.91 4.68
N THR A 40 0.21 12.13 5.11
CA THR A 40 -0.18 13.17 4.17
C THR A 40 1.02 13.57 3.32
N VAL A 41 0.77 14.16 2.16
CA VAL A 41 1.83 14.67 1.28
C VAL A 41 1.65 16.18 1.21
N PRO A 42 2.46 16.97 1.95
CA PRO A 42 2.31 18.42 1.95
C PRO A 42 2.66 19.02 0.59
N ALA A 43 1.90 20.02 0.17
CA ALA A 43 2.13 20.69 -1.11
C ALA A 43 3.49 21.38 -1.17
N GLU A 44 3.97 21.89 -0.03
CA GLU A 44 5.25 22.58 0.04
C GLU A 44 6.43 21.64 0.21
N GLY A 45 6.16 20.32 0.26
CA GLY A 45 7.19 19.36 0.61
C GLY A 45 7.36 19.25 2.13
N GLY A 46 8.37 18.51 2.54
CA GLY A 46 8.62 18.28 3.96
C GLY A 46 7.91 17.04 4.47
N ALA A 47 7.93 16.87 5.78
CA ALA A 47 7.39 15.69 6.42
C ALA A 47 5.87 15.71 6.44
N GLY A 48 5.26 14.59 6.06
CA GLY A 48 3.81 14.42 6.18
C GLY A 48 3.41 14.03 7.58
N GLU A 49 2.13 14.15 7.86
CA GLU A 49 1.56 13.76 9.14
C GLU A 49 0.82 12.44 8.99
N ARG A 50 0.77 11.67 10.08
CA ARG A 50 0.04 10.42 10.05
C ARG A 50 -1.44 10.66 9.85
N VAL A 51 -2.02 9.90 8.93
CA VAL A 51 -3.46 9.90 8.74
C VAL A 51 -4.06 8.99 9.80
N VAL A 52 -5.00 9.53 10.56
CA VAL A 52 -5.70 8.81 11.62
C VAL A 52 -7.13 8.58 11.17
N GLY A 53 -7.71 7.48 11.58
CA GLY A 53 -9.06 7.11 11.16
C GLY A 53 -9.02 5.85 10.33
N HIS A 54 -10.08 5.06 10.38
CA HIS A 54 -10.20 3.78 9.66
C HIS A 54 -9.01 2.87 9.91
N SER A 55 -8.41 2.98 11.10
CA SER A 55 -7.22 2.21 11.52
C SER A 55 -6.00 2.43 10.62
N LEU A 56 -5.93 3.55 9.90
CA LEU A 56 -4.81 3.83 9.01
C LEU A 56 -3.52 4.13 9.76
N ALA A 57 -3.60 4.49 11.04
CA ALA A 57 -2.42 4.70 11.86
C ALA A 57 -1.89 3.41 12.49
N ALA A 58 -2.65 2.32 12.44
CA ALA A 58 -2.27 1.07 13.09
C ALA A 58 -1.38 0.23 12.19
N LYS A 59 -0.20 -0.12 12.68
CA LYS A 59 0.67 -1.06 11.97
C LYS A 59 0.06 -2.46 12.06
N SER A 60 0.16 -3.21 10.98
CA SER A 60 -0.37 -4.57 10.98
C SER A 60 0.22 -5.36 9.83
N GLN A 61 0.11 -6.68 9.94
CA GLN A 61 0.44 -7.54 8.82
C GLN A 61 -0.62 -7.33 7.73
N ALA A 62 -0.18 -7.36 6.49
CA ALA A 62 -1.06 -7.12 5.36
C ALA A 62 -0.74 -8.05 4.21
N ARG A 63 -1.72 -8.27 3.37
CA ARG A 63 -1.53 -8.94 2.09
C ARG A 63 -1.87 -7.93 1.00
N LEU A 64 -0.96 -7.77 0.05
CA LEU A 64 -1.14 -6.86 -1.06
C LEU A 64 -1.50 -7.64 -2.30
N SER A 65 -2.48 -7.16 -3.04
CA SER A 65 -2.89 -7.76 -4.30
C SER A 65 -3.13 -6.64 -5.30
N LEU A 66 -2.31 -6.60 -6.34
CA LEU A 66 -2.38 -5.56 -7.37
C LEU A 66 -2.96 -6.16 -8.64
N SER A 67 -4.01 -5.54 -9.16
CA SER A 67 -4.60 -5.91 -10.43
C SER A 67 -4.67 -4.70 -11.33
N THR A 68 -5.27 -4.85 -12.52
CA THR A 68 -5.49 -3.71 -13.41
C THR A 68 -6.48 -2.73 -12.82
N GLU A 69 -7.32 -3.15 -11.87
CA GLU A 69 -8.36 -2.29 -11.30
C GLU A 69 -7.95 -1.61 -10.01
N ALA A 70 -7.09 -2.24 -9.22
CA ALA A 70 -6.82 -1.69 -7.90
C ALA A 70 -5.65 -2.37 -7.21
N LEU A 71 -5.13 -1.69 -6.20
CA LEU A 71 -4.28 -2.29 -5.18
C LEU A 71 -5.16 -2.56 -3.97
N ASP A 72 -5.32 -3.83 -3.64
CA ASP A 72 -6.11 -4.24 -2.48
C ASP A 72 -5.19 -4.51 -1.30
N VAL A 73 -5.47 -3.88 -0.18
CA VAL A 73 -4.69 -4.00 1.05
C VAL A 73 -5.56 -4.75 2.06
N VAL A 74 -5.27 -6.02 2.27
CA VAL A 74 -6.04 -6.89 3.17
C VAL A 74 -5.31 -6.95 4.50
N ARG A 75 -5.97 -6.51 5.56
CA ARG A 75 -5.38 -6.54 6.91
C ARG A 75 -6.49 -6.67 7.94
N ILE A 76 -6.13 -7.23 9.10
CA ILE A 76 -7.12 -7.47 10.16
C ILE A 76 -7.67 -6.15 10.70
N ALA A 77 -6.80 -5.15 10.83
CA ALA A 77 -7.20 -3.85 11.37
C ALA A 77 -8.21 -3.12 10.48
N GLY A 78 -8.35 -3.56 9.23
CA GLY A 78 -9.27 -2.94 8.28
C GLY A 78 -8.70 -3.01 6.88
N SER A 79 -9.41 -3.68 5.98
CA SER A 79 -8.98 -3.81 4.59
C SER A 79 -9.53 -2.66 3.77
N PHE A 80 -8.80 -2.30 2.71
CA PHE A 80 -9.25 -1.23 1.84
C PHE A 80 -8.66 -1.40 0.45
N ARG A 81 -9.25 -0.69 -0.50
CA ARG A 81 -8.87 -0.74 -1.91
C ARG A 81 -8.39 0.63 -2.36
N ILE A 82 -7.28 0.66 -3.08
CA ILE A 82 -6.83 1.85 -3.79
C ILE A 82 -7.07 1.59 -5.26
N ARG A 83 -8.06 2.24 -5.84
CA ARG A 83 -8.37 2.05 -7.25
C ARG A 83 -7.23 2.56 -8.11
N THR A 84 -7.05 1.95 -9.29
CA THR A 84 -5.98 2.35 -10.20
C THR A 84 -6.04 3.84 -10.52
N GLU A 85 -7.23 4.39 -10.68
CA GLU A 85 -7.40 5.82 -10.95
C GLU A 85 -6.88 6.72 -9.85
N ALA A 86 -6.82 6.20 -8.62
CA ALA A 86 -6.33 6.95 -7.48
C ALA A 86 -4.83 6.85 -7.30
N LEU A 87 -4.18 5.89 -7.95
CA LEU A 87 -2.74 5.71 -7.84
C LEU A 87 -2.00 6.87 -8.50
N ARG A 88 -0.96 7.37 -7.84
CA ARG A 88 -0.13 8.46 -8.37
C ARG A 88 1.32 8.06 -8.56
N GLY A 89 1.73 6.91 -8.04
CA GLY A 89 3.07 6.40 -8.23
C GLY A 89 3.52 5.56 -7.06
N ALA A 90 4.72 5.03 -7.19
CA ALA A 90 5.35 4.26 -6.13
C ALA A 90 6.85 4.50 -6.20
N ARG A 91 7.51 4.33 -5.07
CA ARG A 91 8.97 4.45 -5.00
C ARG A 91 9.50 3.60 -3.86
N SER A 92 10.76 3.25 -3.95
CA SER A 92 11.47 2.67 -2.83
C SER A 92 12.13 3.79 -2.04
N ALA A 93 12.38 3.52 -0.76
CA ALA A 93 13.05 4.48 0.09
C ALA A 93 13.70 3.73 1.23
N GLU A 94 14.51 4.42 2.02
CA GLU A 94 15.21 3.79 3.15
C GLU A 94 14.54 4.08 4.47
N ARG A 95 13.67 5.08 4.52
CA ARG A 95 13.04 5.51 5.78
C ARG A 95 11.56 5.76 5.58
N PHE A 96 10.79 5.44 6.61
CA PHE A 96 9.38 5.79 6.67
C PHE A 96 9.12 6.46 8.02
N ALA A 97 8.52 7.65 7.99
CA ALA A 97 8.23 8.43 9.19
C ALA A 97 9.47 8.58 10.08
N GLY A 98 10.64 8.81 9.43
CA GLY A 98 11.89 9.03 10.13
C GLY A 98 12.62 7.79 10.60
N LYS A 99 12.09 6.61 10.37
CA LYS A 99 12.71 5.36 10.83
C LYS A 99 13.20 4.54 9.64
N PRO A 100 14.39 3.92 9.76
CA PRO A 100 14.89 3.06 8.68
C PRO A 100 14.04 1.81 8.54
N VAL A 101 13.73 1.44 7.31
CA VAL A 101 12.92 0.26 7.00
C VAL A 101 13.52 -0.44 5.79
N PRO A 102 13.90 -1.72 5.91
CA PRO A 102 14.35 -2.47 4.75
C PRO A 102 13.15 -2.83 3.88
N ASP A 103 13.42 -3.03 2.58
CA ASP A 103 12.40 -3.47 1.62
C ASP A 103 11.14 -2.60 1.66
N LEU A 104 11.35 -1.29 1.73
CA LEU A 104 10.26 -0.33 1.87
C LEU A 104 9.67 0.02 0.53
N LEU A 105 8.35 -0.14 0.42
CA LEU A 105 7.56 0.28 -0.73
C LEU A 105 6.66 1.43 -0.28
N LEU A 106 6.78 2.56 -0.95
CA LEU A 106 5.92 3.72 -0.71
C LEU A 106 4.97 3.87 -1.88
N VAL A 107 3.67 3.91 -1.61
CA VAL A 107 2.64 4.05 -2.61
C VAL A 107 1.96 5.40 -2.43
N ARG A 108 2.04 6.23 -3.45
CA ARG A 108 1.38 7.54 -3.44
C ARG A 108 0.04 7.43 -4.13
N TRP A 109 -1.00 7.95 -3.50
CA TRP A 109 -2.35 7.89 -4.03
C TRP A 109 -3.17 9.05 -3.53
N GLU A 110 -4.30 9.29 -4.17
CA GLU A 110 -5.24 10.33 -3.75
C GLU A 110 -6.50 9.71 -3.22
N HIS A 111 -6.98 10.25 -2.11
CA HIS A 111 -8.24 9.83 -1.54
C HIS A 111 -9.09 11.07 -1.30
N ASP A 112 -10.21 11.16 -2.01
CA ASP A 112 -11.12 12.30 -1.91
C ASP A 112 -10.39 13.62 -2.13
N GLY A 113 -9.50 13.65 -3.14
CA GLY A 113 -8.73 14.83 -3.47
C GLY A 113 -7.53 15.10 -2.59
N LEU A 114 -7.27 14.26 -1.58
CA LEU A 114 -6.15 14.44 -0.67
C LEU A 114 -5.00 13.51 -1.06
N PRO A 115 -3.79 14.05 -1.23
CA PRO A 115 -2.64 13.21 -1.56
C PRO A 115 -2.07 12.53 -0.32
N TRP A 116 -1.94 11.21 -0.39
CA TRP A 116 -1.43 10.38 0.70
C TRP A 116 -0.30 9.50 0.21
N GLU A 117 0.52 9.04 1.14
CA GLU A 117 1.58 8.07 0.84
C GLU A 117 1.56 7.00 1.91
N THR A 118 1.38 5.75 1.48
CA THR A 118 1.31 4.60 2.37
C THR A 118 2.58 3.79 2.28
N GLY A 119 3.12 3.38 3.44
CA GLY A 119 4.35 2.61 3.51
C GLY A 119 4.09 1.15 3.83
N PHE A 120 4.77 0.27 3.10
CA PHE A 120 4.75 -1.18 3.32
C PHE A 120 6.17 -1.69 3.38
N ARG A 121 6.43 -2.59 4.31
CA ARG A 121 7.67 -3.35 4.29
C ARG A 121 7.35 -4.72 3.70
N LEU A 122 7.90 -5.00 2.53
CA LEU A 122 7.64 -6.28 1.87
C LEU A 122 8.42 -7.41 2.54
N ASP A 123 7.84 -8.59 2.58
CA ASP A 123 8.46 -9.77 3.20
C ASP A 123 9.34 -10.51 2.18
N ALA A 124 10.19 -9.77 1.45
CA ALA A 124 10.97 -10.34 0.36
C ALA A 124 11.92 -11.43 0.83
N ALA A 125 12.61 -11.19 1.94
CA ALA A 125 13.57 -12.16 2.47
C ALA A 125 12.89 -13.47 2.87
N ARG A 126 11.69 -13.38 3.45
CA ARG A 126 10.93 -14.57 3.82
C ARG A 126 10.39 -15.27 2.59
N SER A 127 10.08 -14.51 1.55
CA SER A 127 9.56 -15.07 0.31
C SER A 127 10.53 -16.05 -0.34
N VAL A 128 11.83 -15.76 -0.29
CA VAL A 128 12.83 -16.67 -0.84
C VAL A 128 12.79 -18.02 -0.12
N ARG A 129 12.73 -17.98 1.22
CA ARG A 129 12.67 -19.21 2.01
C ARG A 129 11.36 -19.95 1.77
N ASP A 130 10.25 -19.25 1.74
CA ASP A 130 8.95 -19.86 1.52
C ASP A 130 8.86 -20.46 0.13
N ALA A 131 9.41 -19.79 -0.87
CA ALA A 131 9.43 -20.32 -2.22
C ALA A 131 10.25 -21.61 -2.32
N ALA A 132 11.38 -21.68 -1.61
CA ALA A 132 12.18 -22.88 -1.57
C ALA A 132 11.43 -24.05 -0.96
N LYS A 133 10.71 -23.79 0.15
CA LYS A 133 9.89 -24.82 0.78
C LYS A 133 8.75 -25.28 -0.11
N ALA A 134 8.08 -24.35 -0.75
CA ALA A 134 6.99 -24.68 -1.65
C ALA A 134 7.49 -25.49 -2.82
N GLN A 135 8.66 -25.15 -3.34
CA GLN A 135 9.25 -25.88 -4.43
C GLN A 135 9.56 -27.33 -4.07
N LEU A 136 10.10 -27.53 -2.86
CA LEU A 136 10.38 -28.88 -2.40
C LEU A 136 9.12 -29.70 -2.18
N GLY A 137 8.05 -29.04 -1.69
CA GLY A 137 6.82 -29.76 -1.39
C GLY A 137 5.89 -29.92 -2.57
N GLN A 138 5.88 -28.98 -3.49
CA GLN A 138 4.88 -28.95 -4.57
C GLN A 138 5.48 -28.98 -5.96
N GLY A 139 6.78 -28.94 -6.07
CA GLY A 139 7.44 -28.94 -7.35
C GLY A 139 7.26 -27.66 -8.16
N LYS A 140 6.72 -26.62 -7.56
CA LYS A 140 6.43 -25.37 -8.23
C LYS A 140 6.95 -24.21 -7.40
N ALA A 141 7.84 -23.42 -7.99
CA ALA A 141 8.36 -22.24 -7.34
C ALA A 141 7.34 -21.11 -7.41
N VAL A 142 7.10 -20.47 -6.26
CA VAL A 142 6.30 -19.26 -6.21
C VAL A 142 7.28 -18.12 -5.97
N VAL A 143 7.56 -17.34 -7.04
CA VAL A 143 8.47 -16.21 -6.94
C VAL A 143 7.67 -14.98 -6.62
N ARG A 144 7.97 -14.35 -5.49
CA ARG A 144 7.33 -13.11 -5.10
C ARG A 144 8.13 -11.93 -5.61
N PRO A 145 7.47 -10.92 -6.18
CA PRO A 145 8.18 -9.78 -6.72
C PRO A 145 8.87 -8.97 -5.62
N ASP A 146 10.01 -8.40 -5.96
CA ASP A 146 10.71 -7.51 -5.03
C ASP A 146 10.15 -6.09 -5.13
N VAL A 147 10.70 -5.19 -4.31
CA VAL A 147 10.23 -3.80 -4.26
C VAL A 147 10.32 -3.13 -5.62
N ALA A 148 11.42 -3.36 -6.34
CA ALA A 148 11.61 -2.73 -7.65
C ALA A 148 10.50 -3.10 -8.62
N THR A 149 10.09 -4.36 -8.63
CA THR A 149 9.00 -4.82 -9.49
C THR A 149 7.69 -4.14 -9.12
N TRP A 150 7.41 -4.03 -7.83
CA TRP A 150 6.21 -3.33 -7.36
C TRP A 150 6.23 -1.86 -7.78
N VAL A 151 7.38 -1.20 -7.62
CA VAL A 151 7.51 0.21 -8.00
C VAL A 151 7.23 0.39 -9.48
N ARG A 152 7.85 -0.45 -10.33
CA ARG A 152 7.65 -0.34 -11.77
C ARG A 152 6.21 -0.57 -12.17
N THR A 153 5.59 -1.60 -11.61
CA THR A 153 4.23 -1.97 -12.00
C THR A 153 3.22 -0.92 -11.56
N ILE A 154 3.32 -0.45 -10.32
CA ILE A 154 2.41 0.60 -9.83
C ILE A 154 2.62 1.90 -10.60
N SER A 155 3.87 2.27 -10.83
CA SER A 155 4.18 3.51 -11.54
C SER A 155 3.64 3.48 -12.97
N LYS A 156 3.70 2.32 -13.60
CA LYS A 156 3.16 2.17 -14.95
C LYS A 156 1.64 2.34 -14.96
N LEU A 157 0.95 1.75 -13.99
CA LEU A 157 -0.50 1.91 -13.87
C LEU A 157 -0.87 3.37 -13.58
N ALA A 158 -0.09 4.02 -12.71
CA ALA A 158 -0.36 5.39 -12.33
C ALA A 158 -0.17 6.37 -13.50
N ARG A 159 0.77 6.08 -14.40
CA ARG A 159 1.00 6.96 -15.56
C ARG A 159 -0.21 7.04 -16.49
N GLY A 160 -1.03 6.02 -16.50
CA GLY A 160 -2.26 6.06 -17.27
C GLY A 160 -3.28 7.07 -16.76
N ASN A 161 -3.06 7.59 -15.54
CA ASN A 161 -3.96 8.54 -14.91
C ASN A 161 -3.52 9.99 -15.12
N GLY A 162 -2.39 10.14 -15.78
CA GLY A 162 -1.73 11.41 -15.98
C GLY A 162 -2.49 12.49 -16.61
#